data_3e10277bee86b37069a91465e874d22f
#
_entry.id   3e10277bee86b37069a91465e874d22f
#
_cell.length_a   1.000
_cell.length_b   1.000
_cell.length_c   1.000
_cell.angle_alpha   90.00
_cell.angle_beta   90.00
_cell.angle_gamma   90.00
#
_symmetry.space_group_name_H-M   'P 1'
#
loop_
_entity.id
_entity.type
_entity.pdbx_description
1 polymer ?
#
loop_
_entity_poly.entity_id
_entity_poly.type
_entity_poly.pdbx_seq_one_letter_code
_entity_poly.pdbx_strand_id
1 'polypeptide(L)'
;MLASPGEAAESAAKAQDLVDVELPAIFAPMIVEQRLESYAYITVLLTPAAADKTLVIREKMPFLRDAFLRELNKGTIIKADDPKTIDAAAVKARLLVRLNQILAPGTVSELKLEPIQYSAIQPQS
;
A
#
# COMPACT_ATOMS: atom_id res chain seq x y z
N MET A 1 13.33 -33.30 23.11
CA MET A 1 11.95 -33.04 23.22
C MET A 1 11.46 -32.06 22.20
N LEU A 2 10.43 -32.40 21.55
CA LEU A 2 9.90 -31.51 20.57
C LEU A 2 9.34 -30.27 21.22
N ALA A 3 9.31 -29.21 20.49
CA ALA A 3 8.63 -28.02 20.89
C ALA A 3 7.19 -28.40 21.25
N SER A 4 6.69 -27.85 22.34
CA SER A 4 5.35 -28.14 22.74
C SER A 4 4.36 -27.66 21.68
N PRO A 5 3.23 -28.34 21.49
CA PRO A 5 2.22 -27.85 20.58
C PRO A 5 1.74 -26.45 20.95
N GLY A 6 1.77 -26.10 22.23
CA GLY A 6 1.41 -24.76 22.66
C GLY A 6 2.38 -23.71 22.13
N GLU A 7 3.66 -24.04 22.10
CA GLU A 7 4.66 -23.11 21.60
C GLU A 7 4.47 -22.85 20.10
N ALA A 8 4.23 -23.90 19.35
CA ALA A 8 3.98 -23.75 17.92
C ALA A 8 2.67 -23.00 17.67
N ALA A 9 1.64 -23.29 18.44
CA ALA A 9 0.36 -22.59 18.31
C ALA A 9 0.48 -21.14 18.70
N GLU A 10 1.28 -20.83 19.71
CA GLU A 10 1.52 -19.46 20.12
C GLU A 10 2.24 -18.68 19.06
N SER A 11 3.23 -19.29 18.43
CA SER A 11 3.96 -18.66 17.33
C SER A 11 3.04 -18.40 16.15
N ALA A 12 2.18 -19.35 15.81
CA ALA A 12 1.22 -19.20 14.75
C ALA A 12 0.19 -18.12 15.08
N ALA A 13 -0.27 -18.07 16.33
CA ALA A 13 -1.21 -17.06 16.78
C ALA A 13 -0.60 -15.66 16.68
N LYS A 14 0.67 -15.51 17.05
CA LYS A 14 1.35 -14.22 16.90
C LYS A 14 1.48 -13.81 15.45
N ALA A 15 1.76 -14.77 14.58
CA ALA A 15 1.81 -14.48 13.15
C ALA A 15 0.44 -14.06 12.63
N GLN A 16 -0.64 -14.68 13.15
CA GLN A 16 -1.99 -14.31 12.77
C GLN A 16 -2.39 -12.96 13.36
N ASP A 17 -1.84 -12.60 14.51
CA ASP A 17 -2.10 -11.31 15.12
C ASP A 17 -1.43 -10.17 14.37
N LEU A 18 -0.45 -10.48 13.53
CA LEU A 18 0.19 -9.51 12.67
C LEU A 18 -0.66 -9.30 11.41
N VAL A 19 -1.90 -8.90 11.64
CA VAL A 19 -2.82 -8.64 10.55
C VAL A 19 -2.40 -7.36 9.83
N ASP A 20 -2.43 -7.41 8.52
CA ASP A 20 -2.10 -6.25 7.71
C ASP A 20 -3.06 -5.10 8.02
N VAL A 21 -2.50 -3.90 8.10
CA VAL A 21 -3.30 -2.70 8.24
C VAL A 21 -3.61 -2.20 6.83
N GLU A 22 -4.90 -2.17 6.50
CA GLU A 22 -5.34 -1.76 5.19
C GLU A 22 -5.63 -0.26 5.18
N LEU A 23 -5.03 0.43 4.22
CA LEU A 23 -5.39 1.82 3.97
C LEU A 23 -6.58 1.85 3.03
N PRO A 24 -7.53 2.79 3.22
CA PRO A 24 -8.60 2.94 2.25
C PRO A 24 -8.05 3.16 0.84
N ALA A 25 -8.77 2.67 -0.15
CA ALA A 25 -8.31 2.76 -1.53
C ALA A 25 -8.00 4.21 -1.91
N ILE A 26 -6.88 4.39 -2.59
CA ILE A 26 -6.44 5.68 -3.06
C ILE A 26 -6.72 5.75 -4.56
N PHE A 27 -7.41 6.79 -4.98
CA PHE A 27 -7.72 7.01 -6.38
C PHE A 27 -6.55 7.75 -7.00
N ALA A 28 -5.94 7.14 -7.99
CA ALA A 28 -4.80 7.73 -8.69
C ALA A 28 -5.19 7.98 -10.14
N PRO A 29 -5.05 9.22 -10.63
CA PRO A 29 -5.41 9.50 -12.01
C PRO A 29 -4.39 8.92 -12.97
N MET A 30 -4.86 8.27 -14.01
CA MET A 30 -4.01 7.76 -15.07
C MET A 30 -4.07 8.74 -16.24
N ILE A 31 -2.99 9.52 -16.37
CA ILE A 31 -2.92 10.59 -17.37
C ILE A 31 -1.98 10.14 -18.47
N VAL A 32 -2.49 10.12 -19.68
CA VAL A 32 -1.74 9.76 -20.88
C VAL A 32 -1.81 10.95 -21.83
N GLU A 33 -0.65 11.45 -22.22
CA GLU A 33 -0.56 12.59 -23.14
C GLU A 33 -1.42 13.77 -22.66
N GLN A 34 -1.31 14.07 -21.36
CA GLN A 34 -2.01 15.18 -20.70
C GLN A 34 -3.53 15.03 -20.67
N ARG A 35 -4.02 13.81 -20.90
CA ARG A 35 -5.45 13.51 -20.85
C ARG A 35 -5.73 12.49 -19.77
N LEU A 36 -6.78 12.73 -19.01
CA LEU A 36 -7.25 11.78 -17.99
C LEU A 36 -7.98 10.65 -18.70
N GLU A 37 -7.39 9.45 -18.65
CA GLU A 37 -7.96 8.27 -19.32
C GLU A 37 -8.76 7.40 -18.37
N SER A 38 -8.29 7.28 -17.13
CA SER A 38 -8.95 6.42 -16.16
C SER A 38 -8.44 6.76 -14.76
N TYR A 39 -9.04 6.11 -13.77
CA TYR A 39 -8.53 6.13 -12.39
C TYR A 39 -8.10 4.73 -12.02
N ALA A 40 -7.02 4.64 -11.27
CA ALA A 40 -6.61 3.39 -10.62
C ALA A 40 -7.02 3.47 -9.16
N TYR A 41 -7.52 2.36 -8.63
CA TYR A 41 -7.84 2.22 -7.22
C TYR A 41 -6.75 1.37 -6.60
N ILE A 42 -5.95 1.99 -5.75
CA ILE A 42 -4.78 1.35 -5.18
C ILE A 42 -5.01 1.15 -3.69
N THR A 43 -5.06 -0.10 -3.27
CA THR A 43 -5.20 -0.45 -1.87
C THR A 43 -3.85 -0.90 -1.35
N VAL A 44 -3.39 -0.24 -0.30
CA VAL A 44 -2.09 -0.52 0.31
C VAL A 44 -2.31 -1.29 1.60
N LEU A 45 -1.56 -2.36 1.77
CA LEU A 45 -1.54 -3.15 2.99
C LEU A 45 -0.18 -2.99 3.64
N LEU A 46 -0.18 -2.67 4.93
CA LEU A 46 1.05 -2.54 5.71
C LEU A 46 1.11 -3.66 6.73
N THR A 47 2.14 -4.47 6.65
CA THR A 47 2.34 -5.56 7.62
C THR A 47 3.15 -5.00 8.79
N PRO A 48 2.59 -4.98 10.00
CA PRO A 48 3.35 -4.54 11.17
C PRO A 48 4.55 -5.44 11.41
N ALA A 49 5.65 -4.86 11.87
CA ALA A 49 6.84 -5.65 12.19
C ALA A 49 6.65 -6.45 13.48
N ALA A 50 5.74 -6.01 14.34
CA ALA A 50 5.38 -6.70 15.59
C ALA A 50 3.98 -6.27 15.98
N ALA A 51 3.34 -7.04 16.87
CA ALA A 51 1.96 -6.78 17.26
C ALA A 51 1.77 -5.37 17.86
N ASP A 52 2.77 -4.90 18.60
CA ASP A 52 2.70 -3.58 19.23
C ASP A 52 2.83 -2.43 18.24
N LYS A 53 3.22 -2.71 16.99
CA LYS A 53 3.38 -1.67 15.97
C LYS A 53 2.06 -1.33 15.29
N THR A 54 1.06 -2.18 15.41
CA THR A 54 -0.24 -1.94 14.76
C THR A 54 -0.84 -0.61 15.19
N LEU A 55 -0.80 -0.31 16.48
CA LEU A 55 -1.37 0.95 16.97
C LEU A 55 -0.61 2.15 16.43
N VAL A 56 0.72 2.06 16.40
CA VAL A 56 1.55 3.13 15.84
C VAL A 56 1.16 3.41 14.40
N ILE A 57 0.99 2.36 13.61
CA ILE A 57 0.60 2.49 12.20
C ILE A 57 -0.77 3.16 12.11
N ARG A 58 -1.73 2.72 12.92
CA ARG A 58 -3.09 3.26 12.90
C ARG A 58 -3.11 4.74 13.29
N GLU A 59 -2.31 5.12 14.26
CA GLU A 59 -2.22 6.52 14.67
C GLU A 59 -1.65 7.41 13.57
N LYS A 60 -0.79 6.86 12.72
CA LYS A 60 -0.20 7.60 11.61
C LYS A 60 -0.98 7.46 10.31
N MET A 61 -2.09 6.74 10.35
CA MET A 61 -2.88 6.46 9.15
C MET A 61 -3.24 7.71 8.35
N PRO A 62 -3.74 8.80 8.97
CA PRO A 62 -4.07 10.00 8.20
C PRO A 62 -2.87 10.59 7.49
N PHE A 63 -1.71 10.57 8.13
CA PHE A 63 -0.48 11.11 7.53
C PHE A 63 0.01 10.22 6.39
N LEU A 64 -0.08 8.90 6.58
CA LEU A 64 0.32 7.94 5.55
C LEU A 64 -0.58 8.08 4.32
N ARG A 65 -1.87 8.15 4.54
CA ARG A 65 -2.83 8.27 3.47
C ARG A 65 -2.61 9.55 2.66
N ASP A 66 -2.41 10.67 3.37
CA ASP A 66 -2.15 11.95 2.72
C ASP A 66 -0.86 11.91 1.91
N ALA A 67 0.21 11.36 2.50
CA ALA A 67 1.50 11.28 1.83
C ALA A 67 1.43 10.38 0.59
N PHE A 68 0.74 9.26 0.69
CA PHE A 68 0.60 8.32 -0.42
C PHE A 68 -0.24 8.94 -1.53
N LEU A 69 -1.33 9.62 -1.17
CA LEU A 69 -2.16 10.29 -2.13
C LEU A 69 -1.36 11.34 -2.91
N ARG A 70 -0.58 12.13 -2.21
CA ARG A 70 0.26 13.14 -2.86
C ARG A 70 1.30 12.51 -3.75
N GLU A 71 1.90 11.41 -3.30
CA GLU A 71 2.92 10.72 -4.07
C GLU A 71 2.35 10.14 -5.36
N LEU A 72 1.15 9.57 -5.29
CA LEU A 72 0.52 8.98 -6.45
C LEU A 72 0.01 10.01 -7.45
N ASN A 73 -0.10 11.26 -7.03
CA ASN A 73 -0.49 12.35 -7.91
C ASN A 73 0.70 13.14 -8.45
N LYS A 74 1.91 12.71 -8.13
CA LYS A 74 3.13 13.32 -8.65
C LYS A 74 3.66 12.52 -9.83
N GLY A 75 3.86 13.18 -10.95
CA GLY A 75 4.46 12.55 -12.10
C GLY A 75 3.65 11.38 -12.62
N THR A 76 4.32 10.49 -13.31
CA THR A 76 3.64 9.35 -13.93
C THR A 76 3.71 8.12 -13.03
N ILE A 77 2.62 7.37 -13.00
CA ILE A 77 2.54 6.10 -12.29
C ILE A 77 2.29 4.94 -13.24
N ILE A 78 2.19 5.21 -14.54
CA ILE A 78 1.91 4.19 -15.54
C ILE A 78 3.22 3.59 -16.08
N LYS A 79 3.12 2.39 -16.62
CA LYS A 79 4.26 1.75 -17.25
C LYS A 79 4.62 2.48 -18.54
N ALA A 80 5.92 2.59 -18.81
CA ALA A 80 6.39 3.26 -20.00
C ALA A 80 5.94 2.54 -21.28
N ASP A 81 5.85 1.21 -21.20
CA ASP A 81 5.48 0.39 -22.36
C ASP A 81 4.00 0.03 -22.40
N ASP A 82 3.25 0.39 -21.35
CA ASP A 82 1.82 0.08 -21.30
C ASP A 82 1.09 1.17 -20.51
N PRO A 83 0.62 2.22 -21.19
CA PRO A 83 -0.02 3.34 -20.48
C PRO A 83 -1.36 3.00 -19.85
N LYS A 84 -1.88 1.80 -20.05
CA LYS A 84 -3.12 1.37 -19.40
C LYS A 84 -2.86 0.64 -18.09
N THR A 85 -1.61 0.47 -17.73
CA THR A 85 -1.22 -0.32 -16.55
C THR A 85 -0.34 0.50 -15.64
N ILE A 86 -0.61 0.40 -14.34
CA ILE A 86 0.22 1.02 -13.30
C ILE A 86 1.54 0.26 -13.20
N ASP A 87 2.63 1.00 -13.05
CA ASP A 87 3.92 0.40 -12.74
C ASP A 87 3.94 0.12 -11.22
N ALA A 88 3.43 -1.05 -10.84
CA ALA A 88 3.25 -1.38 -9.44
C ALA A 88 4.57 -1.41 -8.69
N ALA A 89 5.64 -1.88 -9.32
CA ALA A 89 6.95 -1.94 -8.67
C ALA A 89 7.48 -0.53 -8.37
N ALA A 90 7.35 0.38 -9.32
CA ALA A 90 7.78 1.76 -9.14
C ALA A 90 6.92 2.46 -8.09
N VAL A 91 5.61 2.26 -8.13
CA VAL A 91 4.69 2.84 -7.14
C VAL A 91 5.05 2.33 -5.75
N LYS A 92 5.25 1.03 -5.61
CA LYS A 92 5.60 0.45 -4.31
C LYS A 92 6.89 1.05 -3.78
N ALA A 93 7.91 1.20 -4.61
CA ALA A 93 9.18 1.78 -4.20
C ALA A 93 9.01 3.23 -3.73
N ARG A 94 8.22 4.00 -4.44
CA ARG A 94 7.95 5.40 -4.08
C ARG A 94 7.18 5.50 -2.76
N LEU A 95 6.20 4.63 -2.57
CA LEU A 95 5.43 4.62 -1.32
C LEU A 95 6.29 4.19 -0.14
N LEU A 96 7.23 3.26 -0.36
CA LEU A 96 8.16 2.86 0.70
C LEU A 96 9.03 4.01 1.17
N VAL A 97 9.49 4.86 0.26
CA VAL A 97 10.26 6.04 0.63
C VAL A 97 9.43 6.95 1.53
N ARG A 98 8.18 7.20 1.16
CA ARG A 98 7.31 8.04 1.97
C ARG A 98 6.97 7.41 3.31
N LEU A 99 6.76 6.10 3.31
CA LEU A 99 6.50 5.36 4.54
C LEU A 99 7.64 5.56 5.55
N ASN A 100 8.87 5.43 5.08
CA ASN A 100 10.05 5.54 5.92
C ASN A 100 10.31 6.98 6.41
N GLN A 101 9.67 7.95 5.80
CA GLN A 101 9.73 9.34 6.26
C GLN A 101 8.73 9.60 7.39
N ILE A 102 7.69 8.79 7.50
CA ILE A 102 6.61 9.00 8.47
C ILE A 102 6.74 8.04 9.65
N LEU A 103 7.09 6.79 9.36
CA LEU A 103 7.23 5.75 10.38
C LEU A 103 8.70 5.43 10.61
N ALA A 104 9.05 5.19 11.88
CA ALA A 104 10.41 4.81 12.23
C ALA A 104 10.77 3.46 11.61
N PRO A 105 12.05 3.21 11.31
CA PRO A 105 12.48 1.90 10.85
C PRO A 105 12.07 0.81 11.82
N GLY A 106 11.65 -0.33 11.29
CA GLY A 106 11.22 -1.46 12.13
C GLY A 106 9.76 -1.39 12.56
N THR A 107 8.99 -0.41 12.06
CA THR A 107 7.56 -0.33 12.36
C THR A 107 6.76 -1.22 11.41
N VAL A 108 7.11 -1.22 10.14
CA VAL A 108 6.44 -2.00 9.11
C VAL A 108 7.45 -2.96 8.49
N SER A 109 7.10 -4.24 8.41
CA SER A 109 7.97 -5.23 7.79
C SER A 109 7.77 -5.31 6.28
N GLU A 110 6.57 -5.02 5.81
CA GLU A 110 6.29 -5.12 4.39
C GLU A 110 5.16 -4.18 3.98
N LEU A 111 5.29 -3.59 2.81
CA LEU A 111 4.23 -2.83 2.16
C LEU A 111 3.78 -3.64 0.95
N LYS A 112 2.49 -3.92 0.87
CA LYS A 112 1.91 -4.69 -0.23
C LYS A 112 0.88 -3.85 -0.96
N LEU A 113 0.75 -4.11 -2.25
CA LEU A 113 -0.34 -3.55 -3.04
C LEU A 113 -1.29 -4.67 -3.40
N GLU A 114 -2.58 -4.48 -3.15
CA GLU A 114 -3.57 -5.41 -3.65
C GLU A 114 -3.69 -5.27 -5.17
N PRO A 115 -4.28 -6.26 -5.85
CA PRO A 115 -4.48 -6.12 -7.28
C PRO A 115 -5.18 -4.80 -7.61
N ILE A 116 -4.58 -4.06 -8.53
CA ILE A 116 -5.03 -2.71 -8.84
C ILE A 116 -6.26 -2.79 -9.74
N GLN A 117 -7.30 -2.07 -9.36
CA GLN A 117 -8.51 -1.99 -10.15
C GLN A 117 -8.53 -0.68 -10.91
N TYR A 118 -9.13 -0.70 -12.07
CA TYR A 118 -9.17 0.45 -12.96
C TYR A 118 -10.61 0.81 -13.27
N SER A 119 -10.87 2.10 -13.32
CA SER A 119 -12.17 2.62 -13.71
C SER A 119 -11.98 3.56 -14.88
N ALA A 120 -12.45 3.16 -16.05
CA ALA A 120 -12.33 3.98 -17.24
C ALA A 120 -13.25 5.19 -17.13
N ILE A 121 -12.78 6.33 -17.63
CA ILE A 121 -13.60 7.52 -17.77
C ILE A 121 -14.51 7.30 -18.97
N GLN A 122 -15.81 7.32 -18.73
CA GLN A 122 -16.76 7.14 -19.81
C GLN A 122 -17.12 8.51 -20.36
N PRO A 123 -17.07 8.68 -21.68
CA PRO A 123 -17.49 9.95 -22.26
C PRO A 123 -18.97 10.17 -22.00
N GLN A 124 -19.31 11.38 -21.66
CA GLN A 124 -20.69 11.78 -21.52
C GLN A 124 -21.29 11.89 -22.91
N SER A 125 -22.33 11.18 -23.14
CA SER A 125 -23.02 11.24 -24.44
C SER A 125 -24.23 12.11 -24.38
#